data_8e18d14cb681c317970672b36315539c
#
_entry.id   8e18d14cb681c317970672b36315539c
#
_cell.length_a   1.000
_cell.length_b   1.000
_cell.length_c   1.000
_cell.angle_alpha   90.00
_cell.angle_beta   90.00
_cell.angle_gamma   90.00
#
_symmetry.space_group_name_H-M   'P 1'
#
loop_
_entity.id
_entity.type
_entity.pdbx_description
1 polymer ?
#
loop_
_entity_poly.entity_id
_entity_poly.type
_entity_poly.pdbx_seq_one_letter_code
_entity_poly.pdbx_strand_id
1 'polypeptide(L)'
;MENIIDKKDKILYLTLRKRWFDMINDGIKTEEYREIKPYWVKRLEGRKYDIVEFRNGYQKDAPKMRFKIEEISINTGNIQWGAENNASYYVIKLGERL
;
A
#
# COMPACT_ATOMS: atom_id res chain seq x y z
N MET A 1 -17.93 13.44 9.03
CA MET A 1 -18.07 13.04 7.63
C MET A 1 -17.58 11.63 7.45
N GLU A 2 -18.39 10.78 6.96
CA GLU A 2 -17.97 9.41 6.68
C GLU A 2 -17.09 9.35 5.43
N ASN A 3 -16.22 8.37 5.41
CA ASN A 3 -15.32 8.12 4.30
C ASN A 3 -16.02 7.20 3.30
N ILE A 4 -16.76 7.80 2.40
CA ILE A 4 -17.51 7.07 1.39
C ILE A 4 -16.59 6.79 0.19
N ILE A 5 -16.50 5.52 -0.18
CA ILE A 5 -15.77 5.12 -1.35
C ILE A 5 -16.72 5.19 -2.55
N ASP A 6 -16.39 6.04 -3.50
CA ASP A 6 -17.11 6.13 -4.74
C ASP A 6 -16.96 4.84 -5.56
N LYS A 7 -18.00 4.44 -6.27
CA LYS A 7 -17.92 3.27 -7.15
C LYS A 7 -16.88 3.42 -8.26
N LYS A 8 -16.48 4.66 -8.58
CA LYS A 8 -15.45 4.96 -9.57
C LYS A 8 -14.05 4.84 -9.02
N ASP A 9 -13.90 4.79 -7.70
CA ASP A 9 -12.59 4.66 -7.10
C ASP A 9 -11.99 3.31 -7.45
N LYS A 10 -10.73 3.34 -7.87
CA LYS A 10 -9.97 2.13 -8.16
C LYS A 10 -9.19 1.74 -6.93
N ILE A 11 -9.41 0.52 -6.49
CA ILE A 11 -8.82 0.01 -5.26
C ILE A 11 -7.70 -0.96 -5.59
N LEU A 12 -6.54 -0.70 -5.00
CA LEU A 12 -5.40 -1.60 -5.04
C LEU A 12 -5.46 -2.49 -3.79
N TYR A 13 -5.54 -3.80 -4.00
CA TYR A 13 -5.63 -4.77 -2.91
C TYR A 13 -4.26 -5.38 -2.65
N LEU A 14 -3.75 -5.23 -1.43
CA LEU A 14 -2.46 -5.73 -1.05
C LEU A 14 -2.54 -6.50 0.27
N THR A 15 -1.86 -7.66 0.30
CA THR A 15 -1.75 -8.44 1.52
C THR A 15 -0.41 -8.12 2.19
N LEU A 16 -0.46 -7.95 3.50
CA LEU A 16 0.71 -7.64 4.30
C LEU A 16 0.96 -8.73 5.33
N ARG A 17 2.22 -8.88 5.72
CA ARG A 17 2.58 -9.60 6.94
C ARG A 17 2.15 -8.78 8.14
N LYS A 18 1.87 -9.45 9.23
CA LYS A 18 1.38 -8.82 10.46
C LYS A 18 2.25 -7.63 10.89
N ARG A 19 3.56 -7.77 10.85
CA ARG A 19 4.48 -6.72 11.26
C ARG A 19 4.21 -5.40 10.52
N TRP A 20 4.11 -5.45 9.20
CA TRP A 20 3.91 -4.24 8.40
C TRP A 20 2.50 -3.71 8.52
N PHE A 21 1.51 -4.61 8.62
CA PHE A 21 0.14 -4.23 8.85
C PHE A 21 0.01 -3.43 10.16
N ASP A 22 0.59 -3.95 11.24
CA ASP A 22 0.53 -3.30 12.54
C ASP A 22 1.23 -1.93 12.52
N MET A 23 2.37 -1.81 11.87
CA MET A 23 3.09 -0.54 11.79
C MET A 23 2.30 0.52 11.02
N ILE A 24 1.61 0.11 9.95
CA ILE A 24 0.74 1.02 9.20
C ILE A 24 -0.47 1.39 10.06
N ASN A 25 -1.08 0.40 10.71
CA ASN A 25 -2.23 0.63 11.57
C ASN A 25 -1.91 1.61 12.71
N ASP A 26 -0.70 1.55 13.23
CA ASP A 26 -0.24 2.41 14.34
C ASP A 26 0.26 3.78 13.86
N GLY A 27 0.25 4.04 12.56
CA GLY A 27 0.71 5.31 12.01
C GLY A 27 2.22 5.47 11.95
N ILE A 28 2.98 4.41 12.22
CA ILE A 28 4.44 4.44 12.20
C ILE A 28 4.96 4.36 10.77
N LYS A 29 4.41 3.43 9.98
CA LYS A 29 4.81 3.20 8.59
C LYS A 29 3.79 3.90 7.68
N THR A 30 4.26 4.84 6.86
CA THR A 30 3.40 5.66 6.01
C THR A 30 3.57 5.38 4.52
N GLU A 31 4.39 4.40 4.18
CA GLU A 31 4.61 3.97 2.80
C GLU A 31 4.67 2.46 2.74
N GLU A 32 4.17 1.89 1.65
CA GLU A 32 4.34 0.48 1.35
C GLU A 32 5.18 0.34 0.09
N TYR A 33 5.99 -0.72 0.04
CA TYR A 33 6.93 -0.93 -1.06
C TYR A 33 6.63 -2.22 -1.79
N ARG A 34 6.72 -2.17 -3.12
CA ARG A 34 6.63 -3.38 -3.96
C ARG A 34 7.80 -3.39 -4.93
N GLU A 35 8.37 -4.55 -5.12
CA GLU A 35 9.54 -4.71 -5.98
C GLU A 35 9.20 -4.40 -7.43
N ILE A 36 10.16 -3.86 -8.17
CA ILE A 36 10.00 -3.58 -9.60
C ILE A 36 10.28 -4.88 -10.36
N LYS A 37 9.25 -5.72 -10.41
CA LYS A 37 9.26 -7.03 -11.06
C LYS A 37 8.07 -7.13 -12.02
N PRO A 38 8.12 -8.02 -13.01
CA PRO A 38 7.03 -8.13 -14.01
C PRO A 38 5.64 -8.21 -13.38
N TYR A 39 5.49 -8.92 -12.28
CA TYR A 39 4.21 -9.03 -11.57
C TYR A 39 3.65 -7.65 -11.17
N TRP A 40 4.50 -6.81 -10.56
CA TRP A 40 4.10 -5.49 -10.09
C TRP A 40 4.09 -4.45 -11.19
N VAL A 41 5.01 -4.55 -12.16
CA VAL A 41 4.99 -3.69 -13.33
C VAL A 41 3.63 -3.80 -14.02
N LYS A 42 3.16 -5.01 -14.25
CA LYS A 42 1.88 -5.24 -14.90
C LYS A 42 0.71 -4.65 -14.13
N ARG A 43 0.79 -4.62 -12.82
CA ARG A 43 -0.30 -4.15 -11.94
C ARG A 43 -0.25 -2.67 -11.64
N LEU A 44 0.92 -2.06 -11.65
CA LEU A 44 1.09 -0.69 -11.20
C LEU A 44 1.46 0.29 -12.31
N GLU A 45 2.24 -0.17 -13.31
CA GLU A 45 2.72 0.72 -14.37
C GLU A 45 1.56 1.14 -15.28
N GLY A 46 1.46 2.45 -15.52
CA GLY A 46 0.41 2.99 -16.37
C GLY A 46 -1.01 2.86 -15.84
N ARG A 47 -1.15 2.48 -14.58
CA ARG A 47 -2.46 2.34 -13.91
C ARG A 47 -2.57 3.34 -12.79
N LYS A 48 -3.79 3.85 -12.61
CA LYS A 48 -4.08 4.79 -11.53
C LYS A 48 -4.97 4.11 -10.49
N TYR A 49 -4.57 4.21 -9.23
CA TYR A 49 -5.37 3.74 -8.10
C TYR A 49 -5.62 4.91 -7.17
N ASP A 50 -6.81 4.93 -6.60
CA ASP A 50 -7.22 6.01 -5.69
C ASP A 50 -7.10 5.58 -4.23
N ILE A 51 -7.29 4.29 -3.97
CA ILE A 51 -7.39 3.73 -2.63
C ILE A 51 -6.56 2.45 -2.58
N VAL A 52 -5.91 2.20 -1.44
CA VAL A 52 -5.29 0.92 -1.16
C VAL A 52 -6.03 0.26 -0.01
N GLU A 53 -6.34 -1.02 -0.16
CA GLU A 53 -6.85 -1.86 0.92
C GLU A 53 -5.77 -2.85 1.31
N PHE A 54 -5.34 -2.76 2.55
CA PHE A 54 -4.40 -3.72 3.13
C PHE A 54 -5.16 -4.76 3.93
N ARG A 55 -4.73 -6.00 3.81
CA ARG A 55 -5.24 -7.07 4.66
C ARG A 55 -4.08 -7.76 5.37
N ASN A 56 -4.35 -8.19 6.58
CA ASN A 56 -3.37 -8.88 7.42
C ASN A 56 -3.49 -10.40 7.18
N GLY A 57 -2.77 -10.88 6.17
CA GLY A 57 -2.78 -12.29 5.85
C GLY A 57 -3.87 -12.68 4.85
N TYR A 58 -3.99 -13.97 4.60
CA TYR A 58 -4.85 -14.51 3.54
C TYR A 58 -6.16 -15.15 4.04
N GLN A 59 -6.39 -15.15 5.35
CA GLN A 59 -7.61 -15.73 5.90
C GLN A 59 -8.84 -14.97 5.40
N LYS A 60 -9.95 -15.68 5.29
CA LYS A 60 -11.19 -15.12 4.77
C LYS A 60 -11.64 -13.87 5.52
N ASP A 61 -11.49 -13.87 6.84
CA ASP A 61 -11.89 -12.79 7.72
C ASP A 61 -10.71 -11.97 8.25
N ALA A 62 -9.62 -11.93 7.48
CA ALA A 62 -8.44 -11.18 7.88
C ALA A 62 -8.78 -9.71 8.13
N PRO A 63 -8.17 -9.09 9.14
CA PRO A 63 -8.34 -7.64 9.37
C PRO A 63 -7.92 -6.85 8.14
N LYS A 64 -8.65 -5.77 7.88
CA LYS A 64 -8.42 -4.90 6.72
C LYS A 64 -8.41 -3.45 7.14
N MET A 65 -7.73 -2.63 6.35
CA MET A 65 -7.76 -1.18 6.51
C MET A 65 -7.57 -0.54 5.15
N ARG A 66 -8.11 0.66 4.97
CA ARG A 66 -8.07 1.38 3.70
C ARG A 66 -7.51 2.77 3.89
N PHE A 67 -6.77 3.21 2.90
CA PHE A 67 -6.19 4.55 2.84
C PHE A 67 -6.35 5.12 1.45
N LYS A 68 -6.50 6.42 1.38
CA LYS A 68 -6.29 7.11 0.10
C LYS A 68 -4.84 6.96 -0.29
N ILE A 69 -4.57 6.81 -1.57
CA ILE A 69 -3.21 6.80 -2.10
C ILE A 69 -2.86 8.24 -2.45
N GLU A 70 -1.83 8.75 -1.81
CA GLU A 70 -1.35 10.09 -2.12
C GLU A 70 -0.54 10.09 -3.41
N GLU A 71 0.31 9.08 -3.56
CA GLU A 71 1.18 8.98 -4.73
C GLU A 71 1.73 7.57 -4.84
N ILE A 72 1.94 7.11 -6.07
CA ILE A 72 2.74 5.92 -6.36
C ILE A 72 3.90 6.38 -7.23
N SER A 73 5.12 6.19 -6.76
CA SER A 73 6.33 6.62 -7.44
C SER A 73 7.39 5.52 -7.42
N ILE A 74 8.45 5.70 -8.19
CA ILE A 74 9.61 4.83 -8.11
C ILE A 74 10.67 5.59 -7.32
N ASN A 75 11.08 5.01 -6.19
CA ASN A 75 12.06 5.65 -5.32
C ASN A 75 12.69 4.61 -4.38
N THR A 76 13.68 5.05 -3.61
CA THR A 76 14.20 4.24 -2.51
C THR A 76 13.20 4.28 -1.36
N GLY A 77 13.25 3.28 -0.50
CA GLY A 77 12.35 3.20 0.65
C GLY A 77 13.09 3.35 1.98
N ASN A 78 12.30 3.39 3.04
CA ASN A 78 12.82 3.44 4.40
C ASN A 78 13.19 2.03 4.86
N ILE A 79 14.44 1.84 5.27
CA ILE A 79 14.95 0.54 5.71
C ILE A 79 14.14 0.01 6.89
N GLN A 80 13.71 0.89 7.80
CA GLN A 80 12.94 0.49 8.97
C GLN A 80 11.54 -0.02 8.59
N TRP A 81 11.08 0.26 7.38
CA TRP A 81 9.77 -0.16 6.87
C TRP A 81 9.86 -1.29 5.85
N GLY A 82 11.01 -1.96 5.79
CA GLY A 82 11.18 -3.15 4.98
C GLY A 82 11.93 -2.97 3.68
N ALA A 83 12.40 -1.76 3.36
CA ALA A 83 13.21 -1.53 2.18
C ALA A 83 14.66 -1.95 2.40
N GLU A 84 15.29 -2.46 1.35
CA GLU A 84 16.72 -2.69 1.36
C GLU A 84 17.46 -1.40 1.03
N ASN A 85 18.69 -1.29 1.52
CA ASN A 85 19.52 -0.13 1.28
C ASN A 85 19.85 -0.01 -0.22
N ASN A 86 19.69 1.19 -0.76
CA ASN A 86 20.00 1.52 -2.15
C ASN A 86 19.17 0.76 -3.19
N ALA A 87 18.06 0.15 -2.79
CA ALA A 87 17.14 -0.49 -3.72
C ALA A 87 16.00 0.47 -4.09
N SER A 88 15.52 0.35 -5.32
CA SER A 88 14.36 1.10 -5.79
C SER A 88 13.11 0.24 -5.77
N TYR A 89 11.99 0.86 -5.47
CA TYR A 89 10.69 0.20 -5.33
C TYR A 89 9.61 1.04 -5.96
N TYR A 90 8.46 0.42 -6.21
CA TYR A 90 7.22 1.18 -6.27
C TYR A 90 6.90 1.59 -4.84
N VAL A 91 6.85 2.89 -4.61
CA VAL A 91 6.55 3.47 -3.29
C VAL A 91 5.11 3.94 -3.32
N ILE A 92 4.28 3.32 -2.50
CA ILE A 92 2.87 3.69 -2.34
C ILE A 92 2.79 4.56 -1.10
N LYS A 93 2.64 5.86 -1.32
CA LYS A 93 2.57 6.84 -0.25
C LYS A 93 1.12 6.95 0.22
N LEU A 94 0.92 6.75 1.52
CA LEU A 94 -0.42 6.71 2.10
C LEU A 94 -0.88 8.10 2.47
N GLY A 95 -2.11 8.39 2.13
CA GLY A 95 -2.79 9.60 2.54
C GLY A 95 -3.75 9.33 3.70
N GLU A 96 -4.92 9.94 3.63
CA GLU A 96 -5.93 9.83 4.68
C GLU A 96 -6.43 8.40 4.84
N ARG A 97 -6.55 7.97 6.10
CA ARG A 97 -7.18 6.68 6.42
C ARG A 97 -8.70 6.79 6.25
N LEU A 98 -9.27 5.79 5.63
CA LEU A 98 -10.71 5.73 5.37
C LEU A 98 -11.46 4.87 6.38
#